data_3ff9c1cd60075c4017d83d3a612bb06c
#
_entry.id   3ff9c1cd60075c4017d83d3a612bb06c
#
_cell.length_a   1.000
_cell.length_b   1.000
_cell.length_c   1.000
_cell.angle_alpha   90.00
_cell.angle_beta   90.00
_cell.angle_gamma   90.00
#
_symmetry.space_group_name_H-M   'P 1'
#
loop_
_entity.id
_entity.type
_entity.pdbx_description
1 polymer ?
#
loop_
_entity_poly.entity_id
_entity_poly.type
_entity_poly.pdbx_seq_one_letter_code
_entity_poly.pdbx_strand_id
1 'polypeptide(L)'
;PRVDEQMAVYGRMHSSSGPEPAPADPAPVADAERPPLGYALGQLHGCYVLAENADGLVVVDMHAAHERILYERLKRLQAENALKTQTLLVPVTLTVGPRERQLVEEHGALFAQSGLEVAILGPETLAVRQVPALLADTDIAGMVRDMLADLAAHETSDRLESASQALLASLAC
;
A
#
# COMPACT_ATOMS: atom_id res chain seq x y z
N PRO A 1 -22.42 -40.38 -44.79
CA PRO A 1 -23.06 -39.14 -44.44
C PRO A 1 -22.51 -38.05 -45.36
N ARG A 2 -23.44 -37.49 -46.16
CA ARG A 2 -23.07 -36.52 -47.21
C ARG A 2 -22.73 -35.17 -46.58
N VAL A 3 -21.72 -34.52 -47.12
CA VAL A 3 -21.25 -33.17 -46.70
C VAL A 3 -22.41 -32.17 -46.71
N ASP A 4 -23.36 -32.34 -47.61
CA ASP A 4 -24.55 -31.49 -47.76
C ASP A 4 -25.49 -31.53 -46.54
N GLU A 5 -25.56 -32.66 -45.80
CA GLU A 5 -26.39 -32.77 -44.59
C GLU A 5 -25.73 -32.02 -43.41
N GLN A 6 -24.40 -32.04 -43.33
CA GLN A 6 -23.66 -31.31 -42.29
C GLN A 6 -23.73 -29.79 -42.52
N MET A 7 -23.65 -29.36 -43.77
CA MET A 7 -23.79 -27.94 -44.12
C MET A 7 -25.20 -27.40 -43.83
N ALA A 8 -26.23 -28.21 -44.01
CA ALA A 8 -27.62 -27.83 -43.71
C ALA A 8 -27.87 -27.71 -42.18
N VAL A 9 -27.22 -28.54 -41.36
CA VAL A 9 -27.28 -28.43 -39.89
C VAL A 9 -26.53 -27.21 -39.39
N TYR A 10 -25.36 -26.92 -39.97
CA TYR A 10 -24.57 -25.74 -39.62
C TYR A 10 -25.29 -24.44 -39.99
N GLY A 11 -25.94 -24.39 -41.14
CA GLY A 11 -26.76 -23.26 -41.57
C GLY A 11 -27.96 -22.98 -40.65
N ARG A 12 -28.56 -24.00 -40.07
CA ARG A 12 -29.69 -23.85 -39.12
C ARG A 12 -29.25 -23.39 -37.72
N MET A 13 -28.01 -23.70 -37.31
CA MET A 13 -27.47 -23.25 -36.03
C MET A 13 -27.04 -21.76 -36.05
N HIS A 14 -26.74 -21.23 -37.23
CA HIS A 14 -26.30 -19.84 -37.39
C HIS A 14 -27.35 -18.90 -37.99
N SER A 15 -28.56 -19.36 -38.26
CA SER A 15 -29.66 -18.53 -38.83
C SER A 15 -30.61 -17.95 -37.78
N SER A 16 -30.18 -17.77 -36.55
CA SER A 16 -30.95 -16.97 -35.57
C SER A 16 -30.47 -15.52 -35.54
N SER A 17 -30.37 -14.88 -36.71
CA SER A 17 -30.27 -13.44 -36.80
C SER A 17 -31.68 -12.84 -36.70
N GLY A 18 -32.18 -12.80 -35.46
CA GLY A 18 -33.11 -11.74 -35.11
C GLY A 18 -32.37 -10.40 -35.20
N PRO A 19 -33.04 -9.27 -35.41
CA PRO A 19 -32.38 -7.99 -35.38
C PRO A 19 -31.65 -7.85 -34.04
N GLU A 20 -30.31 -7.77 -34.10
CA GLU A 20 -29.46 -7.48 -32.95
C GLU A 20 -30.01 -6.18 -32.32
N PRO A 21 -30.44 -6.20 -31.04
CA PRO A 21 -30.85 -4.95 -30.43
C PRO A 21 -29.65 -4.01 -30.52
N ALA A 22 -29.86 -2.85 -31.13
CA ALA A 22 -28.85 -1.79 -31.16
C ALA A 22 -28.27 -1.64 -29.75
N PRO A 23 -26.92 -1.48 -29.59
CA PRO A 23 -26.33 -1.27 -28.27
C PRO A 23 -27.11 -0.13 -27.62
N ALA A 24 -27.84 -0.46 -26.55
CA ALA A 24 -28.52 0.57 -25.78
C ALA A 24 -27.41 1.51 -25.28
N ASP A 25 -27.52 2.79 -25.61
CA ASP A 25 -26.69 3.81 -25.01
C ASP A 25 -26.71 3.57 -23.50
N PRO A 26 -25.54 3.47 -22.84
CA PRO A 26 -25.51 3.28 -21.41
C PRO A 26 -26.29 4.43 -20.78
N ALA A 27 -27.39 4.08 -20.09
CA ALA A 27 -28.21 5.06 -19.38
C ALA A 27 -27.26 5.94 -18.53
N PRO A 28 -27.43 7.27 -18.50
CA PRO A 28 -26.58 8.12 -17.71
C PRO A 28 -26.68 7.69 -16.24
N VAL A 29 -25.63 7.04 -15.73
CA VAL A 29 -25.49 6.71 -14.30
C VAL A 29 -25.48 8.04 -13.58
N ALA A 30 -26.42 8.21 -12.64
CA ALA A 30 -26.55 9.43 -11.88
C ALA A 30 -25.21 9.78 -11.23
N ASP A 31 -24.79 11.04 -11.31
CA ASP A 31 -23.49 11.55 -10.83
C ASP A 31 -23.16 11.22 -9.34
N ALA A 32 -24.16 10.79 -8.58
CA ALA A 32 -24.02 10.42 -7.17
C ALA A 32 -23.30 9.08 -6.91
N GLU A 33 -23.07 8.24 -7.92
CA GLU A 33 -22.49 6.89 -7.76
C GLU A 33 -21.09 6.75 -8.39
N ARG A 34 -20.56 7.79 -9.02
CA ARG A 34 -19.23 7.70 -9.63
C ARG A 34 -18.14 7.84 -8.56
N PRO A 35 -17.18 6.89 -8.49
CA PRO A 35 -16.02 7.05 -7.60
C PRO A 35 -15.28 8.35 -7.91
N PRO A 36 -14.68 9.02 -6.91
CA PRO A 36 -13.95 10.27 -7.12
C PRO A 36 -12.84 10.20 -8.17
N LEU A 37 -12.17 9.05 -8.26
CA LEU A 37 -11.13 8.78 -9.28
C LEU A 37 -11.70 8.22 -10.59
N GLY A 38 -13.01 7.96 -10.65
CA GLY A 38 -13.67 7.36 -11.81
C GLY A 38 -13.45 5.86 -11.92
N TYR A 39 -13.60 5.33 -13.14
CA TYR A 39 -13.44 3.91 -13.44
C TYR A 39 -12.08 3.65 -14.09
N ALA A 40 -11.41 2.58 -13.67
CA ALA A 40 -10.13 2.17 -14.23
C ALA A 40 -10.29 1.75 -15.70
N LEU A 41 -9.45 2.31 -16.57
CA LEU A 41 -9.38 1.99 -17.99
C LEU A 41 -8.30 0.96 -18.29
N GLY A 42 -7.18 0.99 -17.53
CA GLY A 42 -6.06 0.10 -17.75
C GLY A 42 -4.82 0.47 -16.93
N GLN A 43 -3.74 -0.28 -17.18
CA GLN A 43 -2.42 -0.02 -16.59
C GLN A 43 -1.43 0.41 -17.67
N LEU A 44 -0.54 1.31 -17.30
CA LEU A 44 0.58 1.74 -18.13
C LEU A 44 1.89 1.34 -17.45
N HIS A 45 2.71 0.53 -18.14
CA HIS A 45 4.02 0.04 -17.70
C HIS A 45 4.04 -0.65 -16.31
N GLY A 46 2.89 -1.10 -15.80
CA GLY A 46 2.80 -1.68 -14.46
C GLY A 46 3.02 -0.70 -13.30
N CYS A 47 3.21 0.59 -13.59
CA CYS A 47 3.47 1.64 -12.60
C CYS A 47 2.26 2.56 -12.41
N TYR A 48 1.47 2.77 -13.46
CA TYR A 48 0.37 3.72 -13.45
C TYR A 48 -0.97 3.03 -13.72
N VAL A 49 -2.02 3.46 -13.02
CA VAL A 49 -3.42 3.18 -13.36
C VAL A 49 -3.98 4.39 -14.09
N LEU A 50 -4.61 4.12 -15.23
CA LEU A 50 -5.40 5.11 -15.95
C LEU A 50 -6.86 4.94 -15.58
N ALA A 51 -7.54 6.02 -15.24
CA ALA A 51 -8.96 6.03 -14.95
C ALA A 51 -9.62 7.23 -15.62
N GLU A 52 -10.92 7.18 -15.80
CA GLU A 52 -11.72 8.27 -16.38
C GLU A 52 -12.81 8.67 -15.40
N ASN A 53 -12.89 9.96 -15.11
CA ASN A 53 -13.97 10.57 -14.34
C ASN A 53 -14.70 11.66 -15.16
N ALA A 54 -15.57 12.42 -14.53
CA ALA A 54 -16.33 13.48 -15.20
C ALA A 54 -15.43 14.63 -15.71
N ASP A 55 -14.26 14.82 -15.11
CA ASP A 55 -13.34 15.91 -15.43
C ASP A 55 -12.30 15.50 -16.51
N GLY A 56 -12.18 14.20 -16.80
CA GLY A 56 -11.28 13.67 -17.81
C GLY A 56 -10.44 12.48 -17.37
N LEU A 57 -9.21 12.40 -17.89
CA LEU A 57 -8.28 11.31 -17.62
C LEU A 57 -7.54 11.53 -16.30
N VAL A 58 -7.63 10.53 -15.41
CA VAL A 58 -6.89 10.46 -14.15
C VAL A 58 -5.75 9.46 -14.30
N VAL A 59 -4.54 9.88 -13.96
CA VAL A 59 -3.34 9.01 -13.94
C VAL A 59 -2.89 8.88 -12.50
N VAL A 60 -2.87 7.64 -11.99
CA VAL A 60 -2.48 7.34 -10.61
C VAL A 60 -1.19 6.56 -10.62
N ASP A 61 -0.16 7.06 -9.95
CA ASP A 61 1.05 6.30 -9.62
C ASP A 61 0.69 5.24 -8.58
N MET A 62 0.85 3.96 -8.95
CA MET A 62 0.46 2.84 -8.09
C MET A 62 1.33 2.75 -6.84
N HIS A 63 2.57 3.04 -6.91
CA HIS A 63 3.52 3.04 -5.80
C HIS A 63 3.14 4.13 -4.79
N ALA A 64 3.05 5.38 -5.25
CA ALA A 64 2.65 6.49 -4.40
C ALA A 64 1.24 6.31 -3.79
N ALA A 65 0.30 5.74 -4.55
CA ALA A 65 -1.02 5.43 -4.04
C ALA A 65 -1.00 4.34 -2.96
N HIS A 66 -0.20 3.30 -3.14
CA HIS A 66 -0.04 2.23 -2.14
C HIS A 66 0.57 2.75 -0.84
N GLU A 67 1.65 3.53 -0.94
CA GLU A 67 2.28 4.19 0.21
C GLU A 67 1.27 5.07 0.97
N ARG A 68 0.52 5.89 0.25
CA ARG A 68 -0.48 6.76 0.86
C ARG A 68 -1.59 5.99 1.57
N ILE A 69 -2.10 4.91 0.97
CA ILE A 69 -3.12 4.06 1.57
C ILE A 69 -2.58 3.40 2.85
N LEU A 70 -1.36 2.88 2.80
CA LEU A 70 -0.72 2.24 3.95
C LEU A 70 -0.48 3.24 5.09
N TYR A 71 0.04 4.43 4.76
CA TYR A 71 0.23 5.52 5.71
C TYR A 71 -1.08 5.90 6.44
N GLU A 72 -2.15 6.17 5.70
CA GLU A 72 -3.43 6.55 6.28
C GLU A 72 -4.04 5.42 7.12
N ARG A 73 -3.84 4.16 6.71
CA ARG A 73 -4.28 2.99 7.45
C ARG A 73 -3.53 2.84 8.78
N LEU A 74 -2.20 2.96 8.76
CA LEU A 74 -1.37 2.90 9.96
C LEU A 74 -1.72 4.03 10.92
N LYS A 75 -1.83 5.27 10.42
CA LYS A 75 -2.22 6.45 11.20
C LYS A 75 -3.57 6.27 11.90
N ARG A 76 -4.57 5.75 11.19
CA ARG A 76 -5.88 5.48 11.76
C ARG A 76 -5.81 4.39 12.83
N LEU A 77 -5.14 3.26 12.55
CA LEU A 77 -5.01 2.16 13.51
C LEU A 77 -4.25 2.59 14.77
N GLN A 78 -3.25 3.45 14.64
CA GLN A 78 -2.52 4.03 15.77
C GLN A 78 -3.43 4.93 16.60
N ALA A 79 -4.19 5.82 15.98
CA ALA A 79 -5.13 6.71 16.67
C ALA A 79 -6.24 5.95 17.43
N GLU A 80 -6.67 4.81 16.89
CA GLU A 80 -7.69 3.94 17.49
C GLU A 80 -7.10 2.94 18.52
N ASN A 81 -5.77 2.93 18.75
CA ASN A 81 -5.04 1.90 19.52
C ASN A 81 -5.35 0.47 19.03
N ALA A 82 -5.63 0.32 17.74
CA ALA A 82 -6.02 -0.93 17.09
C ALA A 82 -4.88 -1.55 16.26
N LEU A 83 -3.66 -1.03 16.39
CA LEU A 83 -2.50 -1.51 15.63
C LEU A 83 -2.14 -2.92 16.09
N LYS A 84 -2.40 -3.90 15.23
CA LYS A 84 -2.00 -5.30 15.47
C LYS A 84 -0.52 -5.44 15.18
N THR A 85 0.18 -6.09 16.09
CA THR A 85 1.61 -6.37 15.97
C THR A 85 1.86 -7.86 15.81
N GLN A 86 2.99 -8.20 15.19
CA GLN A 86 3.45 -9.56 15.02
C GLN A 86 4.85 -9.70 15.61
N THR A 87 5.00 -10.66 16.52
CA THR A 87 6.31 -11.05 17.04
C THR A 87 7.04 -11.88 15.99
N LEU A 88 8.27 -11.54 15.72
CA LEU A 88 9.14 -12.25 14.79
C LEU A 88 9.71 -13.51 15.45
N LEU A 89 9.59 -14.65 14.77
CA LEU A 89 10.20 -15.92 15.24
C LEU A 89 11.71 -15.80 15.33
N VAL A 90 12.31 -15.12 14.37
CA VAL A 90 13.73 -14.79 14.36
C VAL A 90 13.85 -13.27 14.37
N PRO A 91 14.42 -12.67 15.43
CA PRO A 91 14.63 -11.23 15.45
C PRO A 91 15.50 -10.77 14.28
N VAL A 92 15.14 -9.65 13.67
CA VAL A 92 15.98 -9.02 12.65
C VAL A 92 17.05 -8.19 13.33
N THR A 93 18.31 -8.50 13.10
CA THR A 93 19.45 -7.78 13.70
C THR A 93 20.01 -6.75 12.72
N LEU A 94 20.37 -5.57 13.25
CA LEU A 94 20.98 -4.47 12.51
C LEU A 94 22.27 -4.04 13.19
N THR A 95 23.31 -3.78 12.40
CA THR A 95 24.49 -3.07 12.86
C THR A 95 24.23 -1.58 12.76
N VAL A 96 24.49 -0.85 13.83
CA VAL A 96 24.21 0.58 13.98
C VAL A 96 25.37 1.31 14.59
N GLY A 97 25.48 2.61 14.33
CA GLY A 97 26.46 3.49 14.98
C GLY A 97 26.00 3.93 16.38
N PRO A 98 26.93 4.54 17.16
CA PRO A 98 26.63 5.03 18.51
C PRO A 98 25.46 6.02 18.56
N ARG A 99 25.33 6.88 17.53
CA ARG A 99 24.25 7.86 17.45
C ARG A 99 22.90 7.20 17.20
N GLU A 100 22.82 6.26 16.27
CA GLU A 100 21.57 5.52 15.98
C GLU A 100 21.11 4.72 17.21
N ARG A 101 22.05 4.12 17.92
CA ARG A 101 21.76 3.45 19.19
C ARG A 101 21.18 4.43 20.21
N GLN A 102 21.77 5.61 20.37
CA GLN A 102 21.29 6.65 21.26
C GLN A 102 19.86 7.08 20.91
N LEU A 103 19.55 7.24 19.61
CA LEU A 103 18.20 7.56 19.15
C LEU A 103 17.17 6.50 19.59
N VAL A 104 17.52 5.20 19.52
CA VAL A 104 16.63 4.13 20.02
C VAL A 104 16.44 4.23 21.53
N GLU A 105 17.48 4.56 22.29
CA GLU A 105 17.37 4.75 23.75
C GLU A 105 16.46 5.93 24.10
N GLU A 106 16.60 7.05 23.39
CA GLU A 106 15.85 8.29 23.65
C GLU A 106 14.40 8.20 23.16
N HIS A 107 14.17 7.54 22.01
CA HIS A 107 12.87 7.48 21.33
C HIS A 107 12.18 6.11 21.40
N GLY A 108 12.57 5.24 22.32
CA GLY A 108 11.99 3.90 22.46
C GLY A 108 10.48 3.88 22.56
N ALA A 109 9.88 4.91 23.20
CA ALA A 109 8.42 5.05 23.29
C ALA A 109 7.76 5.29 21.91
N LEU A 110 8.41 6.02 21.00
CA LEU A 110 7.91 6.25 19.65
C LEU A 110 7.91 4.97 18.81
N PHE A 111 8.98 4.16 18.91
CA PHE A 111 9.02 2.84 18.28
C PHE A 111 7.89 1.95 18.78
N ALA A 112 7.70 1.90 20.11
CA ALA A 112 6.63 1.12 20.71
C ALA A 112 5.22 1.58 20.26
N GLN A 113 4.97 2.89 20.20
CA GLN A 113 3.73 3.46 19.68
C GLN A 113 3.48 3.13 18.21
N SER A 114 4.56 2.97 17.44
CA SER A 114 4.53 2.54 16.03
C SER A 114 4.40 1.02 15.89
N GLY A 115 4.27 0.27 16.99
CA GLY A 115 4.13 -1.18 17.01
C GLY A 115 5.44 -1.93 16.81
N LEU A 116 6.58 -1.26 16.97
CA LEU A 116 7.92 -1.83 16.84
C LEU A 116 8.50 -2.13 18.22
N GLU A 117 9.01 -3.34 18.43
CA GLU A 117 9.85 -3.67 19.57
C GLU A 117 11.30 -3.76 19.11
N VAL A 118 12.08 -2.74 19.45
CA VAL A 118 13.50 -2.65 19.13
C VAL A 118 14.30 -2.80 20.41
N ALA A 119 15.15 -3.82 20.50
CA ALA A 119 16.01 -4.11 21.63
C ALA A 119 17.47 -3.85 21.30
N ILE A 120 18.22 -3.29 22.24
CA ILE A 120 19.67 -3.11 22.13
C ILE A 120 20.32 -4.39 22.62
N LEU A 121 21.05 -5.10 21.75
CA LEU A 121 21.79 -6.31 22.10
C LEU A 121 23.24 -6.06 22.42
N GLY A 122 23.80 -4.92 22.00
CA GLY A 122 25.20 -4.59 22.20
C GLY A 122 25.52 -3.16 21.79
N PRO A 123 26.80 -2.77 21.82
CA PRO A 123 27.21 -1.40 21.52
C PRO A 123 26.87 -0.96 20.09
N GLU A 124 26.86 -1.88 19.14
CA GLU A 124 26.63 -1.64 17.72
C GLU A 124 25.54 -2.54 17.14
N THR A 125 24.68 -3.13 17.98
CA THR A 125 23.70 -4.11 17.51
C THR A 125 22.33 -3.83 18.10
N LEU A 126 21.35 -3.67 17.22
CA LEU A 126 19.92 -3.64 17.52
C LEU A 126 19.26 -4.96 17.07
N ALA A 127 18.16 -5.32 17.71
CA ALA A 127 17.29 -6.40 17.30
C ALA A 127 15.85 -5.95 17.29
N VAL A 128 15.19 -6.11 16.15
CA VAL A 128 13.75 -5.92 16.02
C VAL A 128 13.07 -7.24 16.32
N ARG A 129 12.20 -7.27 17.32
CA ARG A 129 11.50 -8.46 17.80
C ARG A 129 10.03 -8.48 17.41
N GLN A 130 9.43 -7.31 17.22
CA GLN A 130 8.03 -7.16 16.88
C GLN A 130 7.85 -6.02 15.88
N VAL A 131 6.91 -6.20 14.97
CA VAL A 131 6.56 -5.22 13.94
C VAL A 131 5.03 -5.12 13.79
N PRO A 132 4.48 -4.05 13.22
CA PRO A 132 3.09 -4.05 12.78
C PRO A 132 2.82 -5.21 11.83
N ALA A 133 1.72 -5.93 12.02
CA ALA A 133 1.39 -7.10 11.20
C ALA A 133 1.27 -6.79 9.70
N LEU A 134 0.95 -5.55 9.35
CA LEU A 134 0.90 -5.07 7.96
C LEU A 134 2.27 -4.99 7.28
N LEU A 135 3.36 -4.98 8.07
CA LEU A 135 4.73 -4.77 7.62
C LEU A 135 5.61 -6.01 7.82
N ALA A 136 5.02 -7.13 8.25
CA ALA A 136 5.78 -8.33 8.59
C ALA A 136 6.55 -8.94 7.41
N ASP A 137 6.07 -8.71 6.19
CA ASP A 137 6.65 -9.25 4.94
C ASP A 137 7.53 -8.23 4.19
N THR A 138 7.83 -7.06 4.80
CA THR A 138 8.67 -6.02 4.19
C THR A 138 10.15 -6.15 4.56
N ASP A 139 11.01 -5.31 4.00
CA ASP A 139 12.40 -5.17 4.45
C ASP A 139 12.48 -4.42 5.79
N ILE A 140 12.30 -5.17 6.88
CA ILE A 140 12.31 -4.62 8.25
C ILE A 140 13.63 -3.91 8.56
N ALA A 141 14.77 -4.41 8.06
CA ALA A 141 16.07 -3.82 8.32
C ALA A 141 16.23 -2.47 7.63
N GLY A 142 15.83 -2.37 6.36
CA GLY A 142 15.78 -1.12 5.61
C GLY A 142 14.86 -0.12 6.26
N MET A 143 13.63 -0.51 6.54
CA MET A 143 12.63 0.32 7.21
C MET A 143 13.13 0.94 8.52
N VAL A 144 13.75 0.16 9.40
CA VAL A 144 14.27 0.69 10.69
C VAL A 144 15.45 1.64 10.46
N ARG A 145 16.30 1.42 9.45
CA ARG A 145 17.37 2.37 9.09
C ARG A 145 16.82 3.72 8.62
N ASP A 146 15.78 3.68 7.78
CA ASP A 146 15.13 4.88 7.28
C ASP A 146 14.46 5.67 8.42
N MET A 147 13.80 4.97 9.34
CA MET A 147 13.25 5.57 10.56
C MET A 147 14.32 6.24 11.42
N LEU A 148 15.48 5.61 11.60
CA LEU A 148 16.61 6.20 12.36
C LEU A 148 17.20 7.41 11.65
N ALA A 149 17.29 7.38 10.32
CA ALA A 149 17.75 8.50 9.52
C ALA A 149 16.80 9.71 9.62
N ASP A 150 15.50 9.45 9.57
CA ASP A 150 14.46 10.48 9.74
C ASP A 150 14.50 11.08 11.15
N LEU A 151 14.61 10.27 12.18
CA LEU A 151 14.77 10.75 13.56
C LEU A 151 16.01 11.64 13.69
N ALA A 152 17.15 11.21 13.15
CA ALA A 152 18.38 11.99 13.17
C ALA A 152 18.24 13.34 12.46
N ALA A 153 17.47 13.41 11.37
CA ALA A 153 17.19 14.62 10.62
C ALA A 153 16.25 15.58 11.38
N HIS A 154 15.33 15.05 12.20
CA HIS A 154 14.31 15.82 12.91
C HIS A 154 14.70 16.22 14.34
N GLU A 155 15.79 15.70 14.91
CA GLU A 155 16.29 16.10 16.24
C GLU A 155 16.55 17.61 16.38
N THR A 156 16.71 18.31 15.27
CA THR A 156 16.92 19.77 15.24
C THR A 156 15.62 20.57 15.26
N SER A 157 14.46 19.93 15.16
CA SER A 157 13.14 20.57 15.19
C SER A 157 12.30 20.04 16.35
N ASP A 158 11.88 20.93 17.22
CA ASP A 158 11.20 20.79 18.52
C ASP A 158 9.79 20.14 18.44
N ARG A 159 9.55 19.14 17.58
CA ARG A 159 8.21 18.60 17.35
C ARG A 159 8.16 17.07 17.33
N LEU A 160 7.88 16.50 18.50
CA LEU A 160 7.47 15.08 18.68
C LEU A 160 6.37 14.61 17.70
N GLU A 161 5.44 15.49 17.33
CA GLU A 161 4.39 15.18 16.36
C GLU A 161 4.93 14.98 14.93
N SER A 162 5.93 15.78 14.54
CA SER A 162 6.59 15.64 13.22
C SER A 162 7.40 14.35 13.15
N ALA A 163 8.07 13.96 14.22
CA ALA A 163 8.80 12.69 14.29
C ALA A 163 7.85 11.49 14.20
N SER A 164 6.70 11.52 14.87
CA SER A 164 5.69 10.45 14.77
C SER A 164 5.13 10.32 13.35
N GLN A 165 4.88 11.44 12.66
CA GLN A 165 4.39 11.43 11.27
C GLN A 165 5.48 10.96 10.30
N ALA A 166 6.73 11.35 10.50
CA ALA A 166 7.86 10.87 9.70
C ALA A 166 8.04 9.35 9.84
N LEU A 167 7.96 8.82 11.07
CA LEU A 167 8.01 7.39 11.31
C LEU A 167 6.89 6.63 10.61
N LEU A 168 5.65 7.15 10.63
CA LEU A 168 4.54 6.54 9.90
C LEU A 168 4.75 6.58 8.38
N ALA A 169 5.35 7.65 7.86
CA ALA A 169 5.68 7.75 6.45
C ALA A 169 6.76 6.72 6.06
N SER A 170 7.84 6.59 6.84
CA SER A 170 8.88 5.58 6.62
C SER A 170 8.36 4.15 6.72
N LEU A 171 7.38 3.89 7.60
CA LEU A 171 6.69 2.60 7.68
C LEU A 171 5.85 2.28 6.45
N ALA A 172 5.44 3.28 5.68
CA ALA A 172 4.59 3.12 4.51
C ALA A 172 5.38 2.95 3.19
N CYS A 173 6.66 3.34 3.16
CA CYS A 173 7.57 3.16 2.04
C CYS A 173 8.19 1.78 2.03
#